data_1882e70680f4dd2ad0d82a5a911c7af8
#
_entry.id   1882e70680f4dd2ad0d82a5a911c7af8
#
_cell.length_a   1.000
_cell.length_b   1.000
_cell.length_c   1.000
_cell.angle_alpha   90.00
_cell.angle_beta   90.00
_cell.angle_gamma   90.00
#
_symmetry.space_group_name_H-M   'P 1'
#
loop_
_entity.id
_entity.type
_entity.pdbx_description
1 polymer ?
#
loop_
_entity_poly.entity_id
_entity_poly.type
_entity_poly.pdbx_seq_one_letter_code
_entity_poly.pdbx_strand_id
1 'polypeptide(L)'
;MPDIKLFAGNATPELAKRISENLFTKLGDATVGRFSDGEVQVQINENVRGSDVFIIQSTCAPTNDNLMELLVMVDALRRASAGRITAVIPYFGYARQDRRVRSARVPITAKVVADFLSGVGVDRVLTCDLHAEQIQGFFDVPVDNVFGSPVLLNDIRKKTDLTNPIVVSPDIGGVVRARAVAKLLNDTDMAIIDKRRPRANVSKVMHIIGDVADRDCILVDDMIDTGGTLCKAAEALKERGARRVFAYATHAVFSGSAAKNIASDALDEVVVTDTIPLSPEIRILGKVRTLTLSGMLAEAIRRISNEESISAMFNE
;
A
#
# COMPACT_ATOMS: atom_id res chain seq x y z
N MET A 1 13.19 -27.97 -1.20
CA MET A 1 12.65 -26.60 -1.30
C MET A 1 13.77 -25.75 -1.89
N PRO A 2 13.48 -24.81 -2.79
CA PRO A 2 14.49 -23.84 -3.20
C PRO A 2 15.01 -23.10 -1.96
N ASP A 3 16.30 -22.75 -1.97
CA ASP A 3 16.92 -22.01 -0.87
C ASP A 3 16.44 -20.55 -0.95
N ILE A 4 15.47 -20.19 -0.11
CA ILE A 4 14.91 -18.83 -0.06
C ILE A 4 15.91 -17.91 0.61
N LYS A 5 16.27 -16.83 -0.05
CA LYS A 5 17.09 -15.74 0.47
C LYS A 5 16.26 -14.44 0.51
N LEU A 6 16.22 -13.82 1.68
CA LEU A 6 15.49 -12.56 1.89
C LEU A 6 16.49 -11.42 2.06
N PHE A 7 16.37 -10.38 1.27
CA PHE A 7 17.12 -9.15 1.44
C PHE A 7 16.18 -7.99 1.70
N ALA A 8 16.63 -7.02 2.49
CA ALA A 8 15.85 -5.82 2.80
C ALA A 8 16.61 -4.58 2.36
N GLY A 9 15.92 -3.66 1.70
CA GLY A 9 16.37 -2.29 1.57
C GLY A 9 16.02 -1.47 2.81
N ASN A 10 16.31 -0.16 2.75
CA ASN A 10 16.18 0.74 3.90
C ASN A 10 14.77 1.33 4.10
N ALA A 11 13.85 1.14 3.15
CA ALA A 11 12.53 1.77 3.22
C ALA A 11 11.64 1.19 4.33
N THR A 12 11.64 -0.15 4.51
CA THR A 12 10.73 -0.84 5.43
C THR A 12 11.42 -1.95 6.24
N PRO A 13 12.49 -1.64 7.02
CA PRO A 13 13.31 -2.65 7.70
C PRO A 13 12.50 -3.44 8.75
N GLU A 14 11.59 -2.81 9.47
CA GLU A 14 10.75 -3.48 10.47
C GLU A 14 9.76 -4.47 9.83
N LEU A 15 9.17 -4.11 8.70
CA LEU A 15 8.30 -5.03 7.95
C LEU A 15 9.12 -6.22 7.42
N ALA A 16 10.29 -5.96 6.83
CA ALA A 16 11.17 -7.00 6.33
C ALA A 16 11.60 -7.98 7.43
N LYS A 17 11.93 -7.46 8.62
CA LYS A 17 12.26 -8.28 9.80
C LYS A 17 11.08 -9.18 10.20
N ARG A 18 9.85 -8.62 10.29
CA ARG A 18 8.66 -9.40 10.63
C ARG A 18 8.32 -10.45 9.56
N ILE A 19 8.56 -10.16 8.28
CA ILE A 19 8.39 -11.14 7.19
C ILE A 19 9.38 -12.28 7.39
N SER A 20 10.65 -11.97 7.69
CA SER A 20 11.69 -12.99 7.91
C SER A 20 11.36 -13.88 9.12
N GLU A 21 10.84 -13.30 10.21
CA GLU A 21 10.38 -14.03 11.39
C GLU A 21 9.21 -14.98 11.05
N ASN A 22 8.21 -14.53 10.27
CA ASN A 22 7.08 -15.35 9.83
C ASN A 22 7.49 -16.50 8.88
N LEU A 23 8.56 -16.32 8.12
CA LEU A 23 9.13 -17.34 7.24
C LEU A 23 10.15 -18.24 7.95
N PHE A 24 10.47 -17.99 9.22
CA PHE A 24 11.53 -18.67 9.96
C PHE A 24 12.88 -18.65 9.22
N THR A 25 13.13 -17.58 8.46
CA THR A 25 14.31 -17.38 7.64
C THR A 25 14.99 -16.07 8.05
N LYS A 26 16.32 -16.04 8.08
CA LYS A 26 17.06 -14.82 8.40
C LYS A 26 17.10 -13.89 7.19
N LEU A 27 17.17 -12.58 7.44
CA LEU A 27 17.54 -11.62 6.40
C LEU A 27 18.99 -11.88 5.97
N GLY A 28 19.21 -11.84 4.68
CA GLY A 28 20.54 -12.00 4.07
C GLY A 28 21.47 -10.86 4.43
N ASP A 29 22.76 -11.17 4.47
CA ASP A 29 23.80 -10.21 4.78
C ASP A 29 24.12 -9.35 3.56
N ALA A 30 23.74 -8.08 3.61
CA ALA A 30 24.02 -7.09 2.59
C ALA A 30 24.32 -5.73 3.25
N THR A 31 25.26 -5.01 2.70
CA THR A 31 25.49 -3.61 3.04
C THR A 31 24.76 -2.75 2.03
N VAL A 32 23.75 -2.01 2.50
CA VAL A 32 22.97 -1.07 1.70
C VAL A 32 23.13 0.32 2.30
N GLY A 33 23.81 1.19 1.62
CA GLY A 33 24.19 2.51 2.11
C GLY A 33 24.36 3.53 1.01
N ARG A 34 25.15 4.56 1.28
CA ARG A 34 25.43 5.64 0.32
C ARG A 34 26.89 6.01 0.34
N PHE A 35 27.42 6.39 -0.81
CA PHE A 35 28.66 7.10 -0.93
C PHE A 35 28.53 8.54 -0.38
N SER A 36 29.65 9.23 -0.21
CA SER A 36 29.68 10.58 0.36
C SER A 36 28.96 11.64 -0.50
N ASP A 37 28.80 11.37 -1.79
CA ASP A 37 28.08 12.20 -2.76
C ASP A 37 26.58 11.89 -2.81
N GLY A 38 26.12 10.84 -2.08
CA GLY A 38 24.73 10.43 -1.98
C GLY A 38 24.31 9.31 -2.92
N GLU A 39 25.20 8.83 -3.81
CA GLU A 39 24.94 7.67 -4.64
C GLU A 39 24.72 6.41 -3.80
N VAL A 40 23.81 5.54 -4.25
CA VAL A 40 23.50 4.28 -3.57
C VAL A 40 24.69 3.32 -3.67
N GLN A 41 25.08 2.75 -2.55
CA GLN A 41 26.10 1.72 -2.45
C GLN A 41 25.48 0.42 -1.96
N VAL A 42 25.68 -0.69 -2.70
CA VAL A 42 25.21 -2.02 -2.31
C VAL A 42 26.35 -3.03 -2.40
N GLN A 43 26.45 -3.88 -1.39
CA GLN A 43 27.33 -5.05 -1.38
C GLN A 43 26.58 -6.24 -0.81
N ILE A 44 26.57 -7.36 -1.54
CA ILE A 44 26.04 -8.64 -1.06
C ILE A 44 27.17 -9.39 -0.39
N ASN A 45 27.03 -9.72 0.90
CA ASN A 45 28.08 -10.29 1.73
C ASN A 45 27.98 -11.82 1.90
N GLU A 46 27.02 -12.46 1.22
CA GLU A 46 26.85 -13.91 1.25
C GLU A 46 26.66 -14.52 -0.14
N ASN A 47 26.79 -15.83 -0.21
CA ASN A 47 26.58 -16.56 -1.46
C ASN A 47 25.06 -16.67 -1.78
N VAL A 48 24.69 -16.20 -2.96
CA VAL A 48 23.30 -16.24 -3.47
C VAL A 48 23.16 -17.01 -4.77
N ARG A 49 24.24 -17.68 -5.20
CA ARG A 49 24.27 -18.38 -6.49
C ARG A 49 23.19 -19.46 -6.55
N GLY A 50 22.30 -19.34 -7.56
CA GLY A 50 21.20 -20.29 -7.80
C GLY A 50 20.05 -20.21 -6.78
N SER A 51 20.11 -19.33 -5.76
CA SER A 51 19.05 -19.15 -4.76
C SER A 51 17.84 -18.43 -5.34
N ASP A 52 16.67 -18.66 -4.72
CA ASP A 52 15.44 -17.92 -4.94
C ASP A 52 15.44 -16.68 -4.02
N VAL A 53 15.68 -15.50 -4.60
CA VAL A 53 15.95 -14.29 -3.87
C VAL A 53 14.72 -13.36 -3.88
N PHE A 54 14.35 -12.87 -2.70
CA PHE A 54 13.29 -11.87 -2.50
C PHE A 54 13.89 -10.60 -1.89
N ILE A 55 13.68 -9.46 -2.56
CA ILE A 55 14.11 -8.14 -2.08
C ILE A 55 12.90 -7.39 -1.56
N ILE A 56 12.86 -7.10 -0.26
CA ILE A 56 11.75 -6.39 0.37
C ILE A 56 12.09 -4.90 0.44
N GLN A 57 11.41 -4.10 -0.38
CA GLN A 57 11.66 -2.65 -0.48
C GLN A 57 10.43 -1.91 -0.99
N SER A 58 9.77 -1.14 -0.16
CA SER A 58 8.76 -0.18 -0.60
C SER A 58 9.40 1.00 -1.35
N THR A 59 8.76 1.44 -2.43
CA THR A 59 9.21 2.64 -3.17
C THR A 59 8.48 3.90 -2.70
N CYS A 60 8.29 4.01 -1.37
CA CYS A 60 7.76 5.20 -0.70
C CYS A 60 8.81 6.33 -0.59
N ALA A 61 8.42 7.46 -0.01
CA ALA A 61 9.35 8.58 0.20
C ALA A 61 10.51 8.19 1.15
N PRO A 62 11.74 8.60 0.80
CA PRO A 62 12.19 9.32 -0.39
C PRO A 62 12.17 8.43 -1.65
N THR A 63 11.19 8.68 -2.51
CA THR A 63 10.76 7.73 -3.56
C THR A 63 11.86 7.41 -4.57
N ASN A 64 12.61 8.42 -5.02
CA ASN A 64 13.68 8.22 -6.00
C ASN A 64 14.81 7.39 -5.41
N ASP A 65 15.15 7.64 -4.16
CA ASP A 65 16.22 6.96 -3.44
C ASP A 65 15.88 5.49 -3.21
N ASN A 66 14.67 5.23 -2.72
CA ASN A 66 14.21 3.86 -2.46
C ASN A 66 14.03 3.05 -3.73
N LEU A 67 13.61 3.68 -4.84
CA LEU A 67 13.55 3.04 -6.15
C LEU A 67 14.96 2.71 -6.67
N MET A 68 15.89 3.68 -6.61
CA MET A 68 17.27 3.47 -7.06
C MET A 68 17.96 2.38 -6.23
N GLU A 69 17.74 2.37 -4.92
CA GLU A 69 18.27 1.36 -4.00
C GLU A 69 17.79 -0.05 -4.42
N LEU A 70 16.51 -0.21 -4.71
CA LEU A 70 15.96 -1.47 -5.20
C LEU A 70 16.63 -1.91 -6.52
N LEU A 71 16.77 -0.98 -7.50
CA LEU A 71 17.37 -1.28 -8.80
C LEU A 71 18.84 -1.73 -8.66
N VAL A 72 19.62 -1.04 -7.82
CA VAL A 72 21.03 -1.39 -7.58
C VAL A 72 21.16 -2.71 -6.83
N MET A 73 20.27 -3.01 -5.88
CA MET A 73 20.22 -4.32 -5.21
C MET A 73 19.94 -5.46 -6.18
N VAL A 74 18.98 -5.27 -7.11
CA VAL A 74 18.68 -6.27 -8.15
C VAL A 74 19.90 -6.55 -9.03
N ASP A 75 20.59 -5.50 -9.51
CA ASP A 75 21.80 -5.68 -10.33
C ASP A 75 22.92 -6.42 -9.57
N ALA A 76 23.12 -6.07 -8.29
CA ALA A 76 24.13 -6.74 -7.44
C ALA A 76 23.84 -8.24 -7.30
N LEU A 77 22.58 -8.61 -7.02
CA LEU A 77 22.14 -10.00 -6.87
C LEU A 77 22.22 -10.78 -8.19
N ARG A 78 21.83 -10.14 -9.29
CA ARG A 78 21.95 -10.71 -10.64
C ARG A 78 23.40 -11.02 -10.99
N ARG A 79 24.33 -10.08 -10.73
CA ARG A 79 25.77 -10.28 -10.92
C ARG A 79 26.38 -11.33 -9.99
N ALA A 80 25.79 -11.51 -8.79
CA ALA A 80 26.13 -12.60 -7.89
C ALA A 80 25.53 -13.95 -8.29
N SER A 81 24.83 -14.04 -9.45
CA SER A 81 24.24 -15.23 -10.01
C SER A 81 23.08 -15.80 -9.18
N ALA A 82 22.24 -14.96 -8.59
CA ALA A 82 20.94 -15.40 -8.06
C ALA A 82 20.16 -16.18 -9.13
N GLY A 83 19.43 -17.20 -8.72
CA GLY A 83 18.68 -18.06 -9.64
C GLY A 83 17.38 -17.42 -10.12
N ARG A 84 16.66 -16.75 -9.23
CA ARG A 84 15.45 -15.96 -9.48
C ARG A 84 15.44 -14.76 -8.53
N ILE A 85 15.01 -13.62 -9.01
CA ILE A 85 14.92 -12.38 -8.21
C ILE A 85 13.47 -11.87 -8.23
N THR A 86 12.82 -11.92 -7.07
CA THR A 86 11.48 -11.35 -6.86
C THR A 86 11.58 -10.03 -6.10
N ALA A 87 11.11 -8.94 -6.71
CA ALA A 87 10.98 -7.66 -6.03
C ALA A 87 9.67 -7.65 -5.22
N VAL A 88 9.77 -7.66 -3.90
CA VAL A 88 8.65 -7.50 -2.96
C VAL A 88 8.52 -6.02 -2.64
N ILE A 89 7.53 -5.38 -3.25
CA ILE A 89 7.32 -3.93 -3.16
C ILE A 89 5.99 -3.68 -2.44
N PRO A 90 5.97 -3.65 -1.08
CA PRO A 90 4.71 -3.50 -0.32
C PRO A 90 3.94 -2.25 -0.71
N TYR A 91 4.63 -1.14 -1.00
CA TYR A 91 4.04 0.05 -1.62
C TYR A 91 4.77 0.37 -2.92
N PHE A 92 4.02 0.33 -4.04
CA PHE A 92 4.52 0.68 -5.37
C PHE A 92 4.33 2.18 -5.61
N GLY A 93 5.42 2.93 -5.52
CA GLY A 93 5.45 4.37 -5.81
C GLY A 93 5.24 4.67 -7.30
N TYR A 94 4.96 5.94 -7.62
CA TYR A 94 4.66 6.41 -8.99
C TYR A 94 3.38 5.82 -9.61
N ALA A 95 2.59 5.03 -8.87
CA ALA A 95 1.38 4.38 -9.35
C ALA A 95 0.25 5.34 -9.76
N ARG A 96 0.26 6.58 -9.26
CA ARG A 96 -0.84 7.55 -9.50
C ARG A 96 -0.88 8.12 -10.92
N GLN A 97 0.20 7.99 -11.70
CA GLN A 97 0.23 8.31 -13.12
C GLN A 97 0.24 7.00 -13.94
N ASP A 98 -0.90 6.33 -13.94
CA ASP A 98 -1.16 5.05 -14.59
C ASP A 98 -1.72 5.20 -16.02
N ARG A 99 -2.13 6.40 -16.40
CA ARG A 99 -2.76 6.69 -17.69
C ARG A 99 -2.53 8.12 -18.14
N ARG A 100 -2.65 8.33 -19.43
CA ARG A 100 -2.59 9.68 -20.03
C ARG A 100 -3.95 10.36 -19.98
N VAL A 101 -4.03 11.54 -19.42
CA VAL A 101 -5.21 12.40 -19.47
C VAL A 101 -5.34 13.01 -20.86
N ARG A 102 -6.55 12.98 -21.46
CA ARG A 102 -6.79 13.42 -22.85
C ARG A 102 -6.32 14.84 -23.17
N SER A 103 -6.40 15.75 -22.21
CA SER A 103 -6.10 17.18 -22.39
C SER A 103 -4.67 17.56 -22.02
N ALA A 104 -3.81 16.61 -21.59
CA ALA A 104 -2.49 16.92 -21.09
C ALA A 104 -1.39 16.07 -21.74
N ARG A 105 -0.20 16.66 -21.86
CA ARG A 105 1.03 15.95 -22.27
C ARG A 105 1.78 15.53 -21.02
N VAL A 106 1.35 14.40 -20.44
CA VAL A 106 1.90 13.85 -19.19
C VAL A 106 2.51 12.48 -19.45
N PRO A 107 3.51 12.06 -18.67
CA PRO A 107 4.04 10.71 -18.73
C PRO A 107 3.05 9.70 -18.15
N ILE A 108 3.34 8.41 -18.35
CA ILE A 108 2.78 7.31 -17.58
C ILE A 108 3.91 6.78 -16.70
N THR A 109 4.11 7.41 -15.53
CA THR A 109 5.27 7.12 -14.68
C THR A 109 5.25 5.70 -14.11
N ALA A 110 4.07 5.13 -13.89
CA ALA A 110 3.93 3.72 -13.50
C ALA A 110 4.57 2.78 -14.55
N LYS A 111 4.40 3.07 -15.86
CA LYS A 111 5.06 2.29 -16.93
C LYS A 111 6.58 2.48 -16.92
N VAL A 112 7.07 3.70 -16.72
CA VAL A 112 8.51 3.98 -16.66
C VAL A 112 9.17 3.17 -15.54
N VAL A 113 8.56 3.12 -14.35
CA VAL A 113 9.07 2.33 -13.21
C VAL A 113 9.01 0.83 -13.50
N ALA A 114 7.92 0.36 -14.12
CA ALA A 114 7.79 -1.04 -14.53
C ALA A 114 8.90 -1.45 -15.53
N ASP A 115 9.23 -0.57 -16.49
CA ASP A 115 10.30 -0.81 -17.46
C ASP A 115 11.68 -0.88 -16.79
N PHE A 116 11.94 0.00 -15.81
CA PHE A 116 13.20 -0.04 -15.07
C PHE A 116 13.36 -1.35 -14.29
N LEU A 117 12.32 -1.81 -13.62
CA LEU A 117 12.34 -3.06 -12.86
C LEU A 117 12.50 -4.28 -13.78
N SER A 118 11.76 -4.34 -14.87
CA SER A 118 11.90 -5.42 -15.87
C SER A 118 13.29 -5.38 -16.52
N GLY A 119 13.76 -4.19 -16.89
CA GLY A 119 15.05 -4.01 -17.60
C GLY A 119 16.27 -4.33 -16.74
N VAL A 120 16.25 -4.05 -15.44
CA VAL A 120 17.38 -4.39 -14.54
C VAL A 120 17.47 -5.89 -14.26
N GLY A 121 16.38 -6.64 -14.49
CA GLY A 121 16.39 -8.09 -14.39
C GLY A 121 15.66 -8.66 -13.17
N VAL A 122 14.57 -8.00 -12.77
CA VAL A 122 13.58 -8.60 -11.86
C VAL A 122 12.84 -9.71 -12.65
N ASP A 123 12.68 -10.89 -12.06
CA ASP A 123 11.96 -12.02 -12.67
C ASP A 123 10.48 -12.01 -12.30
N ARG A 124 10.10 -11.38 -11.18
CA ARG A 124 8.73 -11.29 -10.67
C ARG A 124 8.58 -10.09 -9.73
N VAL A 125 7.40 -9.52 -9.70
CA VAL A 125 7.03 -8.49 -8.73
C VAL A 125 5.92 -9.01 -7.82
N LEU A 126 6.08 -8.87 -6.50
CA LEU A 126 5.03 -9.01 -5.50
C LEU A 126 4.74 -7.64 -4.92
N THR A 127 3.50 -7.19 -4.99
CA THR A 127 3.09 -5.88 -4.46
C THR A 127 1.72 -5.97 -3.78
N CYS A 128 1.33 -4.91 -3.06
CA CYS A 128 0.06 -4.87 -2.36
C CYS A 128 -0.77 -3.67 -2.82
N ASP A 129 -2.06 -3.89 -3.07
CA ASP A 129 -3.07 -2.86 -3.38
C ASP A 129 -2.58 -1.79 -4.36
N LEU A 130 -2.21 -2.19 -5.57
CA LEU A 130 -1.88 -1.24 -6.63
C LEU A 130 -2.99 -0.21 -6.80
N HIS A 131 -2.61 1.05 -6.93
CA HIS A 131 -3.55 2.16 -7.14
C HIS A 131 -4.52 1.91 -8.30
N ALA A 132 -4.04 1.22 -9.33
CA ALA A 132 -4.83 0.79 -10.47
C ALA A 132 -4.37 -0.61 -10.90
N GLU A 133 -5.29 -1.55 -10.98
CA GLU A 133 -4.98 -2.96 -11.27
C GLU A 133 -4.32 -3.16 -12.64
N GLN A 134 -4.64 -2.32 -13.63
CA GLN A 134 -4.04 -2.35 -14.96
C GLN A 134 -2.51 -2.11 -14.96
N ILE A 135 -1.92 -1.59 -13.88
CA ILE A 135 -0.47 -1.42 -13.76
C ILE A 135 0.26 -2.77 -13.88
N GLN A 136 -0.38 -3.87 -13.48
CA GLN A 136 0.15 -5.22 -13.66
C GLN A 136 0.52 -5.49 -15.14
N GLY A 137 -0.28 -4.98 -16.07
CA GLY A 137 -0.03 -5.11 -17.51
C GLY A 137 1.09 -4.21 -18.06
N PHE A 138 1.73 -3.40 -17.24
CA PHE A 138 2.87 -2.57 -17.66
C PHE A 138 4.21 -3.30 -17.56
N PHE A 139 4.23 -4.40 -16.82
CA PHE A 139 5.43 -5.22 -16.64
C PHE A 139 5.56 -6.29 -17.71
N ASP A 140 6.79 -6.59 -18.08
CA ASP A 140 7.13 -7.72 -18.96
C ASP A 140 7.39 -9.02 -18.16
N VAL A 141 7.22 -8.95 -16.84
CA VAL A 141 7.37 -10.06 -15.89
C VAL A 141 6.07 -10.28 -15.11
N PRO A 142 5.86 -11.48 -14.55
CA PRO A 142 4.68 -11.73 -13.70
C PRO A 142 4.59 -10.77 -12.51
N VAL A 143 3.37 -10.33 -12.23
CA VAL A 143 3.06 -9.47 -11.07
C VAL A 143 1.99 -10.14 -10.22
N ASP A 144 2.30 -10.35 -8.96
CA ASP A 144 1.34 -10.75 -7.94
C ASP A 144 0.92 -9.51 -7.14
N ASN A 145 -0.29 -9.02 -7.38
CA ASN A 145 -0.89 -7.94 -6.60
C ASN A 145 -1.77 -8.55 -5.51
N VAL A 146 -1.29 -8.56 -4.26
CA VAL A 146 -2.05 -9.04 -3.11
C VAL A 146 -2.87 -7.90 -2.50
N PHE A 147 -3.89 -8.25 -1.71
CA PHE A 147 -4.81 -7.27 -1.14
C PHE A 147 -4.66 -7.19 0.38
N GLY A 148 -4.53 -5.98 0.91
CA GLY A 148 -4.51 -5.71 2.36
C GLY A 148 -5.88 -5.85 3.03
N SER A 149 -6.94 -5.88 2.22
CA SER A 149 -8.33 -5.92 2.71
C SER A 149 -8.62 -7.03 3.71
N PRO A 150 -8.14 -8.28 3.63
CA PRO A 150 -8.39 -9.29 4.67
C PRO A 150 -7.87 -8.88 6.05
N VAL A 151 -6.70 -8.21 6.11
CA VAL A 151 -6.12 -7.72 7.36
C VAL A 151 -6.95 -6.57 7.93
N LEU A 152 -7.35 -5.62 7.08
CA LEU A 152 -8.22 -4.51 7.48
C LEU A 152 -9.59 -5.00 7.94
N LEU A 153 -10.21 -5.92 7.22
CA LEU A 153 -11.50 -6.54 7.55
C LEU A 153 -11.47 -7.27 8.88
N ASN A 154 -10.41 -8.05 9.13
CA ASN A 154 -10.25 -8.75 10.41
C ASN A 154 -10.19 -7.78 11.59
N ASP A 155 -9.55 -6.63 11.41
CA ASP A 155 -9.52 -5.57 12.42
C ASP A 155 -10.91 -4.94 12.64
N ILE A 156 -11.63 -4.60 11.56
CA ILE A 156 -13.00 -4.06 11.64
C ILE A 156 -13.93 -5.05 12.36
N ARG A 157 -13.86 -6.35 12.04
CA ARG A 157 -14.67 -7.39 12.67
C ARG A 157 -14.41 -7.54 14.17
N LYS A 158 -13.19 -7.25 14.62
CA LYS A 158 -12.81 -7.28 16.03
C LYS A 158 -13.32 -6.08 16.83
N LYS A 159 -13.76 -5.02 16.18
CA LYS A 159 -14.40 -3.86 16.84
C LYS A 159 -15.82 -4.22 17.25
N THR A 160 -16.00 -4.69 18.49
CA THR A 160 -17.30 -5.11 19.03
C THR A 160 -18.21 -3.95 19.44
N ASP A 161 -17.68 -2.73 19.47
CA ASP A 161 -18.37 -1.51 19.88
C ASP A 161 -18.96 -0.70 18.72
N LEU A 162 -18.88 -1.22 17.48
CA LEU A 162 -19.49 -0.58 16.31
C LEU A 162 -21.02 -0.62 16.39
N THR A 163 -21.65 0.53 16.16
CA THR A 163 -23.10 0.68 16.13
C THR A 163 -23.56 0.94 14.70
N ASN A 164 -24.39 0.04 14.19
CA ASN A 164 -25.00 0.15 12.87
C ASN A 164 -23.96 0.58 11.78
N PRO A 165 -22.87 -0.18 11.58
CA PRO A 165 -21.78 0.25 10.72
C PRO A 165 -22.23 0.42 9.27
N ILE A 166 -21.58 1.37 8.56
CA ILE A 166 -21.77 1.59 7.12
C ILE A 166 -20.41 1.81 6.47
N VAL A 167 -20.16 1.13 5.34
CA VAL A 167 -18.94 1.32 4.56
C VAL A 167 -19.10 2.54 3.65
N VAL A 168 -18.11 3.42 3.63
CA VAL A 168 -18.18 4.66 2.86
C VAL A 168 -17.03 4.73 1.85
N SER A 169 -17.40 4.94 0.59
CA SER A 169 -16.42 5.29 -0.44
C SER A 169 -16.13 6.79 -0.39
N PRO A 170 -14.87 7.23 -0.24
CA PRO A 170 -14.53 8.65 -0.17
C PRO A 170 -14.68 9.38 -1.51
N ASP A 171 -14.84 8.65 -2.62
CA ASP A 171 -15.13 9.17 -3.95
C ASP A 171 -15.69 8.08 -4.88
N ILE A 172 -16.01 8.47 -6.12
CA ILE A 172 -16.57 7.54 -7.12
C ILE A 172 -15.54 6.47 -7.53
N GLY A 173 -14.24 6.79 -7.54
CA GLY A 173 -13.17 5.85 -7.92
C GLY A 173 -13.03 4.67 -6.95
N GLY A 174 -13.27 4.89 -5.65
CA GLY A 174 -13.16 3.89 -4.60
C GLY A 174 -14.39 2.97 -4.44
N VAL A 175 -15.48 3.17 -5.21
CA VAL A 175 -16.77 2.45 -5.03
C VAL A 175 -16.59 0.94 -5.13
N VAL A 176 -15.79 0.45 -6.06
CA VAL A 176 -15.59 -1.00 -6.24
C VAL A 176 -14.95 -1.61 -5.00
N ARG A 177 -13.92 -0.94 -4.45
CA ARG A 177 -13.24 -1.36 -3.21
C ARG A 177 -14.19 -1.32 -2.02
N ALA A 178 -14.91 -0.22 -1.83
CA ALA A 178 -15.87 -0.08 -0.73
C ALA A 178 -16.96 -1.16 -0.79
N ARG A 179 -17.44 -1.50 -1.99
CA ARG A 179 -18.43 -2.56 -2.20
C ARG A 179 -17.88 -3.94 -1.84
N ALA A 180 -16.63 -4.24 -2.22
CA ALA A 180 -15.98 -5.49 -1.84
C ALA A 180 -15.87 -5.63 -0.31
N VAL A 181 -15.47 -4.56 0.38
CA VAL A 181 -15.39 -4.51 1.85
C VAL A 181 -16.78 -4.68 2.48
N ALA A 182 -17.79 -3.95 2.00
CA ALA A 182 -19.17 -4.05 2.50
C ALA A 182 -19.74 -5.48 2.38
N LYS A 183 -19.53 -6.12 1.23
CA LYS A 183 -19.92 -7.51 1.00
C LYS A 183 -19.28 -8.48 2.00
N LEU A 184 -18.00 -8.32 2.24
CA LEU A 184 -17.24 -9.15 3.21
C LEU A 184 -17.57 -8.82 4.67
N LEU A 185 -18.21 -7.70 4.94
CA LEU A 185 -18.75 -7.32 6.26
C LEU A 185 -20.25 -7.66 6.38
N ASN A 186 -20.67 -8.85 5.93
CA ASN A 186 -22.05 -9.35 6.00
C ASN A 186 -23.05 -8.49 5.19
N ASP A 187 -22.66 -8.07 4.00
CA ASP A 187 -23.46 -7.19 3.13
C ASP A 187 -23.91 -5.91 3.83
N THR A 188 -23.03 -5.34 4.64
CA THR A 188 -23.25 -4.05 5.30
C THR A 188 -23.58 -2.97 4.27
N ASP A 189 -24.48 -2.06 4.62
CA ASP A 189 -24.85 -0.92 3.77
C ASP A 189 -23.63 -0.11 3.34
N MET A 190 -23.76 0.59 2.21
CA MET A 190 -22.72 1.41 1.66
C MET A 190 -23.21 2.83 1.36
N ALA A 191 -22.36 3.83 1.64
CA ALA A 191 -22.55 5.19 1.20
C ALA A 191 -21.41 5.62 0.26
N ILE A 192 -21.68 6.62 -0.57
CA ILE A 192 -20.71 7.16 -1.54
C ILE A 192 -20.65 8.67 -1.39
N ILE A 193 -19.45 9.23 -1.35
CA ILE A 193 -19.25 10.67 -1.37
C ILE A 193 -18.97 11.12 -2.81
N ASP A 194 -19.93 11.82 -3.39
CA ASP A 194 -19.81 12.42 -4.72
C ASP A 194 -19.30 13.87 -4.61
N LYS A 195 -18.14 14.14 -5.18
CA LYS A 195 -17.47 15.45 -5.17
C LYS A 195 -17.85 16.21 -6.43
N ARG A 196 -18.90 17.03 -6.36
CA ARG A 196 -19.29 17.88 -7.48
C ARG A 196 -18.65 19.27 -7.40
N ARG A 197 -18.15 19.77 -8.51
CA ARG A 197 -17.84 21.19 -8.71
C ARG A 197 -19.00 21.81 -9.49
N PRO A 198 -19.94 22.50 -8.86
CA PRO A 198 -21.10 23.07 -9.58
C PRO A 198 -20.70 24.16 -10.56
N ARG A 199 -19.60 24.90 -10.29
CA ARG A 199 -19.01 25.92 -11.19
C ARG A 199 -17.54 26.17 -10.85
N ALA A 200 -16.76 26.74 -11.77
CA ALA A 200 -15.43 27.29 -11.47
C ALA A 200 -15.55 28.32 -10.33
N ASN A 201 -14.66 28.26 -9.33
CA ASN A 201 -14.61 29.13 -8.14
C ASN A 201 -15.71 28.96 -7.09
N VAL A 202 -16.53 27.89 -7.13
CA VAL A 202 -17.44 27.53 -6.05
C VAL A 202 -16.82 26.41 -5.20
N SER A 203 -16.96 26.51 -3.86
CA SER A 203 -16.49 25.46 -2.94
C SER A 203 -17.06 24.09 -3.34
N LYS A 204 -16.22 23.06 -3.25
CA LYS A 204 -16.64 21.69 -3.52
C LYS A 204 -17.77 21.29 -2.58
N VAL A 205 -18.95 21.04 -3.13
CA VAL A 205 -20.06 20.47 -2.36
C VAL A 205 -19.87 18.95 -2.37
N MET A 206 -19.85 18.36 -1.17
CA MET A 206 -19.87 16.91 -1.02
C MET A 206 -21.32 16.44 -0.92
N HIS A 207 -21.72 15.62 -1.89
CA HIS A 207 -23.03 14.99 -1.86
C HIS A 207 -22.89 13.55 -1.40
N ILE A 208 -23.56 13.21 -0.28
CA ILE A 208 -23.54 11.85 0.26
C ILE A 208 -24.74 11.11 -0.25
N ILE A 209 -24.49 9.98 -0.90
CA ILE A 209 -25.50 9.03 -1.36
C ILE A 209 -25.51 7.87 -0.37
N GLY A 210 -26.61 7.67 0.33
CA GLY A 210 -26.77 6.72 1.42
C GLY A 210 -27.15 7.41 2.73
N ASP A 211 -27.73 6.68 3.65
CA ASP A 211 -28.10 7.18 4.99
C ASP A 211 -27.00 6.87 6.00
N VAL A 212 -26.44 7.93 6.59
CA VAL A 212 -25.30 7.86 7.51
C VAL A 212 -25.62 8.37 8.92
N ALA A 213 -26.87 8.84 9.12
CA ALA A 213 -27.30 9.40 10.41
C ALA A 213 -27.27 8.33 11.52
N ASP A 214 -26.71 8.68 12.67
CA ASP A 214 -26.56 7.82 13.86
C ASP A 214 -25.78 6.51 13.62
N ARG A 215 -24.93 6.48 12.56
CA ARG A 215 -24.15 5.30 12.16
C ARG A 215 -22.65 5.51 12.37
N ASP A 216 -21.94 4.40 12.56
CA ASP A 216 -20.48 4.37 12.52
C ASP A 216 -20.02 4.21 11.06
N CYS A 217 -19.43 5.26 10.52
CA CYS A 217 -18.98 5.32 9.13
C CYS A 217 -17.54 4.80 9.01
N ILE A 218 -17.31 3.86 8.10
CA ILE A 218 -16.01 3.25 7.82
C ILE A 218 -15.59 3.67 6.41
N LEU A 219 -14.78 4.73 6.31
CA LEU A 219 -14.16 5.17 5.06
C LEU A 219 -13.07 4.18 4.65
N VAL A 220 -13.08 3.73 3.39
CA VAL A 220 -12.11 2.76 2.87
C VAL A 220 -11.44 3.30 1.61
N ASP A 221 -10.10 3.31 1.59
CA ASP A 221 -9.32 3.74 0.42
C ASP A 221 -8.07 2.85 0.23
N ASP A 222 -7.34 2.99 -0.90
CA ASP A 222 -6.03 2.34 -1.07
C ASP A 222 -4.94 3.08 -0.31
N MET A 223 -4.98 4.41 -0.33
CA MET A 223 -3.96 5.22 0.30
C MET A 223 -4.51 6.51 0.89
N ILE A 224 -3.86 6.99 1.93
CA ILE A 224 -4.05 8.33 2.47
C ILE A 224 -2.80 9.14 2.18
N ASP A 225 -2.90 10.11 1.26
CA ASP A 225 -1.81 11.02 0.92
C ASP A 225 -1.79 12.24 1.86
N THR A 226 -2.27 13.39 1.42
CA THR A 226 -2.34 14.59 2.27
C THR A 226 -3.45 14.55 3.32
N GLY A 227 -4.35 13.57 3.25
CA GLY A 227 -5.51 13.46 4.13
C GLY A 227 -6.62 14.51 3.91
N GLY A 228 -6.40 15.48 3.02
CA GLY A 228 -7.38 16.55 2.81
C GLY A 228 -8.73 16.11 2.26
N THR A 229 -8.74 15.13 1.37
CA THR A 229 -9.98 14.50 0.88
C THR A 229 -10.70 13.74 2.00
N LEU A 230 -9.93 12.96 2.76
CA LEU A 230 -10.43 12.16 3.86
C LEU A 230 -11.04 13.03 4.97
N CYS A 231 -10.34 14.10 5.37
CA CYS A 231 -10.82 15.04 6.37
C CYS A 231 -12.16 15.68 5.97
N LYS A 232 -12.24 16.21 4.74
CA LYS A 232 -13.50 16.79 4.22
C LYS A 232 -14.62 15.76 4.10
N ALA A 233 -14.30 14.52 3.75
CA ALA A 233 -15.25 13.43 3.73
C ALA A 233 -15.81 13.16 5.14
N ALA A 234 -14.93 13.10 6.14
CA ALA A 234 -15.31 12.91 7.54
C ALA A 234 -16.15 14.08 8.08
N GLU A 235 -15.79 15.32 7.77
CA GLU A 235 -16.55 16.52 8.12
C GLU A 235 -17.97 16.44 7.54
N ALA A 236 -18.11 16.12 6.26
CA ALA A 236 -19.41 16.00 5.61
C ALA A 236 -20.27 14.87 6.20
N LEU A 237 -19.65 13.76 6.61
CA LEU A 237 -20.35 12.67 7.30
C LEU A 237 -20.84 13.12 8.69
N LYS A 238 -20.01 13.81 9.47
CA LYS A 238 -20.39 14.37 10.76
C LYS A 238 -21.52 15.41 10.64
N GLU A 239 -21.47 16.28 9.63
CA GLU A 239 -22.54 17.24 9.32
C GLU A 239 -23.88 16.55 8.98
N ARG A 240 -23.84 15.32 8.46
CA ARG A 240 -25.01 14.49 8.17
C ARG A 240 -25.42 13.58 9.31
N GLY A 241 -24.85 13.79 10.51
CA GLY A 241 -25.24 13.08 11.73
C GLY A 241 -24.51 11.74 11.94
N ALA A 242 -23.40 11.47 11.24
CA ALA A 242 -22.61 10.27 11.52
C ALA A 242 -22.12 10.27 12.98
N ARG A 243 -22.27 9.14 13.68
CA ARG A 243 -21.87 8.98 15.08
C ARG A 243 -20.34 9.02 15.23
N ARG A 244 -19.65 8.15 14.54
CA ARG A 244 -18.19 8.07 14.46
C ARG A 244 -17.74 7.89 13.02
N VAL A 245 -16.52 8.33 12.73
CA VAL A 245 -15.92 8.17 11.41
C VAL A 245 -14.53 7.54 11.56
N PHE A 246 -14.41 6.33 11.06
CA PHE A 246 -13.16 5.57 10.95
C PHE A 246 -12.64 5.63 9.53
N ALA A 247 -11.33 5.68 9.36
CA ALA A 247 -10.71 5.57 8.05
C ALA A 247 -9.77 4.38 8.00
N TYR A 248 -9.89 3.56 6.98
CA TYR A 248 -9.05 2.41 6.72
C TYR A 248 -8.39 2.54 5.35
N ALA A 249 -7.07 2.43 5.30
CA ALA A 249 -6.34 2.42 4.06
C ALA A 249 -5.12 1.51 4.14
N THR A 250 -4.72 0.94 3.01
CA THR A 250 -3.52 0.11 2.96
C THR A 250 -2.26 0.97 3.09
N HIS A 251 -2.16 2.07 2.35
CA HIS A 251 -0.92 2.83 2.25
C HIS A 251 -0.97 4.17 2.98
N ALA A 252 -0.10 4.30 3.99
CA ALA A 252 0.09 5.52 4.78
C ALA A 252 1.09 6.47 4.11
N VAL A 253 0.75 7.07 2.97
CA VAL A 253 1.66 8.01 2.29
C VAL A 253 1.93 9.24 3.14
N PHE A 254 0.91 9.80 3.75
CA PHE A 254 0.95 10.88 4.74
C PHE A 254 1.90 12.03 4.39
N SER A 255 1.77 12.54 3.18
CA SER A 255 2.61 13.65 2.72
C SER A 255 2.05 15.03 3.07
N GLY A 256 2.90 16.04 3.01
CA GLY A 256 2.52 17.45 3.10
C GLY A 256 1.75 17.78 4.39
N SER A 257 0.47 18.15 4.28
CA SER A 257 -0.38 18.57 5.42
C SER A 257 -1.10 17.42 6.12
N ALA A 258 -0.70 16.16 5.91
CA ALA A 258 -1.40 14.99 6.43
C ALA A 258 -1.57 15.02 7.95
N ALA A 259 -0.52 15.34 8.71
CA ALA A 259 -0.60 15.41 10.17
C ALA A 259 -1.69 16.39 10.65
N LYS A 260 -1.75 17.57 10.04
CA LYS A 260 -2.78 18.57 10.34
C LYS A 260 -4.19 18.07 10.01
N ASN A 261 -4.36 17.45 8.85
CA ASN A 261 -5.67 16.99 8.39
C ASN A 261 -6.17 15.78 9.19
N ILE A 262 -5.29 14.85 9.56
CA ILE A 262 -5.64 13.67 10.39
C ILE A 262 -5.96 14.07 11.83
N ALA A 263 -5.37 15.16 12.34
CA ALA A 263 -5.69 15.69 13.67
C ALA A 263 -7.12 16.23 13.79
N SER A 264 -7.88 16.36 12.69
CA SER A 264 -9.27 16.82 12.69
C SER A 264 -10.16 16.00 13.63
N ASP A 265 -11.03 16.68 14.38
CA ASP A 265 -12.00 16.05 15.28
C ASP A 265 -13.11 15.27 14.53
N ALA A 266 -13.24 15.48 13.23
CA ALA A 266 -14.17 14.71 12.41
C ALA A 266 -13.74 13.24 12.21
N LEU A 267 -12.44 12.93 12.39
CA LEU A 267 -11.89 11.57 12.33
C LEU A 267 -11.72 11.03 13.75
N ASP A 268 -12.38 9.92 14.05
CA ASP A 268 -12.25 9.25 15.34
C ASP A 268 -11.02 8.34 15.38
N GLU A 269 -10.72 7.61 14.30
CA GLU A 269 -9.53 6.77 14.17
C GLU A 269 -9.13 6.61 12.70
N VAL A 270 -7.83 6.48 12.45
CA VAL A 270 -7.26 6.15 11.15
C VAL A 270 -6.43 4.87 11.29
N VAL A 271 -6.76 3.86 10.50
CA VAL A 271 -6.08 2.57 10.50
C VAL A 271 -5.40 2.36 9.15
N VAL A 272 -4.11 2.10 9.19
CA VAL A 272 -3.29 1.89 7.99
C VAL A 272 -2.43 0.63 8.15
N THR A 273 -1.70 0.27 7.11
CA THR A 273 -0.77 -0.86 7.22
C THR A 273 0.69 -0.39 7.26
N ASP A 274 1.59 -1.33 7.52
CA ASP A 274 3.03 -1.09 7.61
C ASP A 274 3.77 -1.16 6.26
N THR A 275 3.05 -1.04 5.14
CA THR A 275 3.64 -0.91 3.80
C THR A 275 4.50 0.34 3.64
N ILE A 276 4.23 1.37 4.44
CA ILE A 276 4.99 2.62 4.54
C ILE A 276 5.19 2.92 6.03
N PRO A 277 6.42 3.17 6.50
CA PRO A 277 6.66 3.54 7.89
C PRO A 277 6.03 4.89 8.23
N LEU A 278 5.38 4.98 9.39
CA LEU A 278 4.84 6.25 9.87
C LEU A 278 5.97 7.19 10.30
N SER A 279 5.86 8.46 9.90
CA SER A 279 6.73 9.52 10.42
C SER A 279 6.51 9.74 11.93
N PRO A 280 7.51 10.26 12.67
CA PRO A 280 7.35 10.60 14.08
C PRO A 280 6.17 11.55 14.33
N GLU A 281 5.94 12.51 13.44
CA GLU A 281 4.86 13.49 13.50
C GLU A 281 3.47 12.83 13.47
N ILE A 282 3.30 11.80 12.66
CA ILE A 282 2.04 11.03 12.58
C ILE A 282 1.85 10.13 13.81
N ARG A 283 2.94 9.50 14.28
CA ARG A 283 2.87 8.59 15.44
C ARG A 283 2.37 9.26 16.71
N ILE A 284 2.74 10.52 16.93
CA ILE A 284 2.33 11.26 18.14
C ILE A 284 0.86 11.70 18.16
N LEU A 285 0.13 11.62 17.02
CA LEU A 285 -1.28 12.03 16.95
C LEU A 285 -2.21 11.13 17.77
N GLY A 286 -1.80 9.92 18.13
CA GLY A 286 -2.62 8.97 18.91
C GLY A 286 -3.88 8.43 18.21
N LYS A 287 -4.26 8.99 17.07
CA LYS A 287 -5.41 8.58 16.26
C LYS A 287 -5.07 7.57 15.18
N VAL A 288 -3.78 7.39 14.88
CA VAL A 288 -3.32 6.52 13.78
C VAL A 288 -2.84 5.20 14.35
N ARG A 289 -3.44 4.12 13.89
CA ARG A 289 -3.05 2.75 14.25
C ARG A 289 -2.53 2.01 13.02
N THR A 290 -1.48 1.22 13.21
CA THR A 290 -0.84 0.45 12.13
C THR A 290 -1.11 -1.04 12.31
N LEU A 291 -1.55 -1.69 11.24
CA LEU A 291 -1.66 -3.14 11.12
C LEU A 291 -0.49 -3.68 10.31
N THR A 292 -0.01 -4.88 10.63
CA THR A 292 1.09 -5.47 9.88
C THR A 292 0.57 -6.38 8.76
N LEU A 293 1.17 -6.27 7.58
CA LEU A 293 0.97 -7.19 6.46
C LEU A 293 2.02 -8.31 6.43
N SER A 294 2.91 -8.39 7.42
CA SER A 294 4.04 -9.31 7.41
C SER A 294 3.64 -10.77 7.23
N GLY A 295 2.57 -11.24 7.90
CA GLY A 295 2.09 -12.61 7.76
C GLY A 295 1.55 -12.92 6.36
N MET A 296 0.80 -11.98 5.77
CA MET A 296 0.26 -12.11 4.41
C MET A 296 1.37 -12.11 3.36
N LEU A 297 2.33 -11.18 3.48
CA LEU A 297 3.47 -11.12 2.54
C LEU A 297 4.39 -12.32 2.69
N ALA A 298 4.62 -12.81 3.91
CA ALA A 298 5.37 -14.04 4.14
C ALA A 298 4.71 -15.25 3.47
N GLU A 299 3.39 -15.40 3.61
CA GLU A 299 2.66 -16.48 2.95
C GLU A 299 2.71 -16.36 1.43
N ALA A 300 2.60 -15.13 0.87
CA ALA A 300 2.77 -14.91 -0.55
C ALA A 300 4.18 -15.30 -1.04
N ILE A 301 5.23 -14.90 -0.34
CA ILE A 301 6.62 -15.28 -0.62
C ILE A 301 6.78 -16.81 -0.59
N ARG A 302 6.26 -17.47 0.44
CA ARG A 302 6.31 -18.94 0.57
C ARG A 302 5.64 -19.61 -0.64
N ARG A 303 4.45 -19.12 -1.04
CA ARG A 303 3.70 -19.67 -2.19
C ARG A 303 4.44 -19.44 -3.50
N ILE A 304 5.00 -18.26 -3.73
CA ILE A 304 5.81 -17.97 -4.91
C ILE A 304 7.00 -18.93 -5.01
N SER A 305 7.72 -19.14 -3.90
CA SER A 305 8.88 -20.02 -3.87
C SER A 305 8.51 -21.49 -4.06
N ASN A 306 7.34 -21.91 -3.59
CA ASN A 306 6.84 -23.28 -3.76
C ASN A 306 6.02 -23.49 -5.04
N GLU A 307 5.88 -22.46 -5.89
CA GLU A 307 5.07 -22.50 -7.11
C GLU A 307 3.58 -22.79 -6.84
N GLU A 308 3.07 -22.32 -5.68
CA GLU A 308 1.67 -22.43 -5.27
C GLU A 308 0.85 -21.21 -5.72
N SER A 309 -0.48 -21.36 -5.82
CA SER A 309 -1.40 -20.31 -6.24
C SER A 309 -1.49 -19.18 -5.21
N ILE A 310 -1.22 -17.94 -5.62
CA ILE A 310 -1.41 -16.72 -4.81
C ILE A 310 -2.91 -16.36 -4.70
N SER A 311 -3.67 -16.52 -5.78
CA SER A 311 -5.10 -16.19 -5.79
C SER A 311 -5.92 -17.01 -4.78
N ALA A 312 -5.45 -18.21 -4.41
CA ALA A 312 -6.09 -19.01 -3.37
C ALA A 312 -6.08 -18.36 -1.97
N MET A 313 -5.22 -17.37 -1.74
CA MET A 313 -5.19 -16.60 -0.47
C MET A 313 -6.42 -15.70 -0.29
N PHE A 314 -7.19 -15.43 -1.34
CA PHE A 314 -8.27 -14.44 -1.38
C PHE A 314 -9.63 -15.04 -1.76
N ASN A 315 -9.71 -16.35 -1.92
CA ASN A 315 -10.92 -17.08 -2.37
C ASN A 315 -11.81 -17.56 -1.21
N GLU A 316 -11.59 -17.09 0.04
CA GLU A 316 -12.41 -17.43 1.21
C GLU A 316 -13.40 -16.32 1.58
#